data_8c606ed98d1b5e348de10c13cb11dd12
#
_entry.id   8c606ed98d1b5e348de10c13cb11dd12
#
_cell.length_a   1.000
_cell.length_b   1.000
_cell.length_c   1.000
_cell.angle_alpha   90.00
_cell.angle_beta   90.00
_cell.angle_gamma   90.00
#
_symmetry.space_group_name_H-M   'P 1'
#
loop_
_entity.id
_entity.type
_entity.pdbx_description
1 polymer ?
#
loop_
_entity_poly.entity_id
_entity_poly.type
_entity_poly.pdbx_seq_one_letter_code
_entity_poly.pdbx_strand_id
1 'polypeptide(L)'
;MDLWNNEILSHSLSSKRGDRMTYISGLENLLEIKKQHPEYQMILHSDQGSVYASKAYNDLLPMYVVRSMSRAGTPTDNSAMESINGWIKAELFMDFHVTGERPVYEEVNEYIKFFNEERPAYALSYLTPKQYRERYAA
;
A
#
# COMPACT_ATOMS: atom_id res chain seq x y z
N MET A 1 -2.34 0.02 0.84
CA MET A 1 -2.24 0.14 2.31
C MET A 1 -3.64 0.30 2.87
N ASP A 2 -3.94 -0.31 3.99
CA ASP A 2 -5.16 -0.07 4.76
C ASP A 2 -4.98 1.19 5.62
N LEU A 3 -5.90 2.15 5.52
CA LEU A 3 -5.82 3.40 6.29
C LEU A 3 -6.34 3.27 7.73
N TRP A 4 -7.03 2.18 8.06
CA TRP A 4 -7.52 1.95 9.42
C TRP A 4 -6.40 1.54 10.38
N ASN A 5 -5.51 0.64 9.94
CA ASN A 5 -4.41 0.13 10.76
C ASN A 5 -3.02 0.38 10.15
N ASN A 6 -2.93 1.12 9.04
CA ASN A 6 -1.71 1.40 8.30
C ASN A 6 -0.98 0.15 7.75
N GLU A 7 -1.64 -0.99 7.62
CA GLU A 7 -1.04 -2.22 7.12
C GLU A 7 -0.78 -2.13 5.61
N ILE A 8 0.42 -2.49 5.16
CA ILE A 8 0.75 -2.63 3.75
C ILE A 8 0.20 -3.96 3.27
N LEU A 9 -0.99 -3.95 2.67
CA LEU A 9 -1.68 -5.15 2.21
C LEU A 9 -1.07 -5.76 0.96
N SER A 10 -0.57 -4.93 0.07
CA SER A 10 -0.06 -5.38 -1.23
C SER A 10 1.02 -4.43 -1.73
N HIS A 11 2.00 -4.98 -2.40
CA HIS A 11 3.04 -4.22 -3.08
C HIS A 11 3.45 -4.91 -4.37
N SER A 12 4.13 -4.17 -5.23
CA SER A 12 4.71 -4.70 -6.46
C SER A 12 5.95 -3.88 -6.82
N LEU A 13 6.96 -4.55 -7.35
CA LEU A 13 8.24 -3.97 -7.71
C LEU A 13 8.55 -4.22 -9.18
N SER A 14 9.22 -3.28 -9.81
CA SER A 14 9.77 -3.43 -11.16
C SER A 14 11.13 -2.75 -11.24
N SER A 15 12.04 -3.35 -11.98
CA SER A 15 13.33 -2.74 -12.34
C SER A 15 13.16 -1.64 -13.40
N LYS A 16 12.01 -1.58 -14.06
CA LYS A 16 11.73 -0.61 -15.11
C LYS A 16 11.01 0.62 -14.54
N ARG A 17 11.64 1.79 -14.65
CA ARG A 17 11.02 3.05 -14.22
C ARG A 17 9.72 3.32 -14.99
N GLY A 18 8.64 3.63 -14.26
CA GLY A 18 7.33 3.95 -14.83
C GLY A 18 6.59 2.75 -15.43
N ASP A 19 6.95 1.54 -15.01
CA ASP A 19 6.29 0.33 -15.45
C ASP A 19 4.83 0.29 -14.99
N ARG A 20 3.91 0.38 -15.95
CA ARG A 20 2.47 0.33 -15.68
C ARG A 20 2.02 -1.01 -15.10
N MET A 21 2.72 -2.10 -15.42
CA MET A 21 2.38 -3.43 -14.90
C MET A 21 2.56 -3.52 -13.39
N THR A 22 3.46 -2.73 -12.80
CA THR A 22 3.63 -2.65 -11.34
C THR A 22 2.32 -2.25 -10.64
N TYR A 23 1.60 -1.29 -11.20
CA TYR A 23 0.32 -0.83 -10.65
C TYR A 23 -0.78 -1.89 -10.80
N ILE A 24 -0.80 -2.58 -11.94
CA ILE A 24 -1.77 -3.64 -12.23
C ILE A 24 -1.52 -4.83 -11.29
N SER A 25 -0.28 -5.31 -11.21
CA SER A 25 0.08 -6.43 -10.33
C SER A 25 -0.17 -6.13 -8.86
N GLY A 26 0.10 -4.89 -8.42
CA GLY A 26 -0.23 -4.45 -7.06
C GLY A 26 -1.73 -4.48 -6.79
N LEU A 27 -2.55 -4.09 -7.77
CA LEU A 27 -4.02 -4.19 -7.68
C LEU A 27 -4.49 -5.65 -7.65
N GLU A 28 -3.99 -6.48 -8.56
CA GLU A 28 -4.36 -7.90 -8.62
C GLU A 28 -4.06 -8.61 -7.29
N ASN A 29 -2.87 -8.39 -6.72
CA ASN A 29 -2.51 -8.93 -5.41
C ASN A 29 -3.47 -8.44 -4.31
N LEU A 30 -3.87 -7.17 -4.32
CA LEU A 30 -4.84 -6.63 -3.37
C LEU A 30 -6.21 -7.28 -3.55
N LEU A 31 -6.65 -7.50 -4.78
CA LEU A 31 -7.94 -8.13 -5.07
C LEU A 31 -7.98 -9.60 -4.64
N GLU A 32 -6.86 -10.33 -4.72
CA GLU A 32 -6.77 -11.69 -4.19
C GLU A 32 -6.94 -11.72 -2.66
N ILE A 33 -6.35 -10.78 -1.94
CA ILE A 33 -6.57 -10.64 -0.50
C ILE A 33 -8.03 -10.32 -0.20
N LYS A 34 -8.63 -9.39 -0.96
CA LYS A 34 -10.05 -9.02 -0.80
C LYS A 34 -11.01 -10.19 -1.04
N LYS A 35 -10.69 -11.11 -1.94
CA LYS A 35 -11.51 -12.33 -2.18
C LYS A 35 -11.58 -13.23 -0.95
N GLN A 36 -10.57 -13.22 -0.08
CA GLN A 36 -10.54 -13.99 1.17
C GLN A 36 -11.45 -13.37 2.24
N HIS A 37 -11.87 -12.11 2.05
CA HIS A 37 -12.71 -11.35 2.97
C HIS A 37 -13.91 -10.74 2.22
N PRO A 38 -14.81 -11.57 1.66
CA PRO A 38 -15.93 -11.08 0.84
C PRO A 38 -16.92 -10.21 1.61
N GLU A 39 -16.99 -10.38 2.93
CA GLU A 39 -17.89 -9.69 3.85
C GLU A 39 -17.58 -8.19 3.98
N TYR A 40 -16.34 -7.76 3.73
CA TYR A 40 -15.96 -6.35 3.85
C TYR A 40 -16.18 -5.59 2.55
N GLN A 41 -16.72 -4.39 2.63
CA GLN A 41 -16.71 -3.44 1.53
C GLN A 41 -15.33 -2.79 1.42
N MET A 42 -14.79 -2.67 0.21
CA MET A 42 -13.50 -2.01 -0.03
C MET A 42 -13.70 -0.68 -0.76
N ILE A 43 -13.14 0.38 -0.18
CA ILE A 43 -12.98 1.65 -0.86
C ILE A 43 -11.51 1.77 -1.30
N LEU A 44 -11.27 1.81 -2.60
CA LEU A 44 -9.93 1.97 -3.16
C LEU A 44 -9.69 3.44 -3.50
N HIS A 45 -8.89 4.11 -2.68
CA HIS A 45 -8.51 5.51 -2.90
C HIS A 45 -7.16 5.62 -3.62
N SER A 46 -7.07 6.53 -4.59
CA SER A 46 -5.79 6.91 -5.22
C SER A 46 -5.83 8.37 -5.68
N ASP A 47 -4.67 8.88 -6.10
CA ASP A 47 -4.63 10.11 -6.90
C ASP A 47 -5.18 9.90 -8.32
N GLN A 48 -5.16 10.97 -9.12
CA GLN A 48 -5.57 10.95 -10.53
C GLN A 48 -4.39 10.66 -11.48
N GLY A 49 -3.36 9.95 -11.02
CA GLY A 49 -2.25 9.53 -11.87
C GLY A 49 -2.74 8.80 -13.12
N SER A 50 -2.03 8.98 -14.24
CA SER A 50 -2.46 8.48 -15.55
C SER A 50 -2.76 6.98 -15.61
N VAL A 51 -2.07 6.18 -14.77
CA VAL A 51 -2.33 4.74 -14.69
C VAL A 51 -3.65 4.47 -13.98
N TYR A 52 -3.88 5.10 -12.82
CA TYR A 52 -5.10 4.94 -12.04
C TYR A 52 -6.35 5.47 -12.78
N ALA A 53 -6.18 6.51 -13.59
CA ALA A 53 -7.26 7.05 -14.43
C ALA A 53 -7.48 6.23 -15.71
N SER A 54 -6.60 5.29 -16.05
CA SER A 54 -6.68 4.52 -17.28
C SER A 54 -7.88 3.56 -17.28
N LYS A 55 -8.46 3.35 -18.47
CA LYS A 55 -9.53 2.36 -18.65
C LYS A 55 -9.06 0.96 -18.23
N ALA A 56 -7.85 0.56 -18.63
CA ALA A 56 -7.29 -0.76 -18.33
C ALA A 56 -7.21 -1.04 -16.81
N TYR A 57 -6.85 -0.03 -16.00
CA TYR A 57 -6.84 -0.18 -14.54
C TYR A 57 -8.26 -0.27 -13.97
N ASN A 58 -9.16 0.56 -14.46
CA ASN A 58 -10.54 0.60 -13.95
C ASN A 58 -11.36 -0.62 -14.36
N ASP A 59 -11.10 -1.20 -15.53
CA ASP A 59 -11.79 -2.42 -15.99
C ASP A 59 -11.44 -3.67 -15.11
N LEU A 60 -10.36 -3.62 -14.34
CA LEU A 60 -10.00 -4.69 -13.40
C LEU A 60 -10.79 -4.62 -12.08
N LEU A 61 -11.43 -3.49 -11.79
CA LEU A 61 -12.12 -3.30 -10.52
C LEU A 61 -13.46 -4.03 -10.51
N PRO A 62 -13.67 -4.97 -9.59
CA PRO A 62 -14.95 -5.62 -9.41
C PRO A 62 -16.01 -4.64 -8.90
N MET A 63 -17.29 -4.93 -9.12
CA MET A 63 -18.42 -4.09 -8.69
C MET A 63 -18.50 -3.86 -7.18
N TYR A 64 -17.90 -4.74 -6.38
CA TYR A 64 -17.86 -4.60 -4.92
C TYR A 64 -16.74 -3.69 -4.40
N VAL A 65 -15.92 -3.14 -5.29
CA VAL A 65 -14.88 -2.16 -4.95
C VAL A 65 -15.38 -0.77 -5.30
N VAL A 66 -15.50 0.08 -4.29
CA VAL A 66 -15.87 1.50 -4.49
C VAL A 66 -14.61 2.30 -4.82
N ARG A 67 -14.63 2.95 -5.94
CA ARG A 67 -13.53 3.81 -6.38
C ARG A 67 -13.63 5.20 -5.76
N SER A 68 -12.54 5.65 -5.14
CA SER A 68 -12.38 7.02 -4.66
C SER A 68 -11.10 7.63 -5.24
N MET A 69 -11.14 8.90 -5.62
CA MET A 69 -9.98 9.59 -6.20
C MET A 69 -9.81 10.97 -5.59
N SER A 70 -8.58 11.35 -5.28
CA SER A 70 -8.23 12.73 -4.91
C SER A 70 -8.65 13.71 -6.00
N ARG A 71 -8.97 14.93 -5.64
CA ARG A 71 -9.20 16.00 -6.61
C ARG A 71 -7.89 16.36 -7.30
N ALA A 72 -7.97 16.75 -8.57
CA ALA A 72 -6.80 17.17 -9.32
C ALA A 72 -6.13 18.38 -8.64
N GLY A 73 -4.79 18.31 -8.43
CA GLY A 73 -4.02 19.38 -7.82
C GLY A 73 -4.25 19.59 -6.32
N THR A 74 -4.87 18.63 -5.61
CA THR A 74 -5.13 18.72 -4.17
C THR A 74 -4.37 17.62 -3.42
N PRO A 75 -3.06 17.82 -3.10
CA PRO A 75 -2.25 16.82 -2.37
C PRO A 75 -2.83 16.43 -1.02
N THR A 76 -3.50 17.37 -0.34
CA THR A 76 -4.13 17.15 0.97
C THR A 76 -5.17 16.02 0.98
N ASP A 77 -5.75 15.69 -0.16
CA ASP A 77 -6.74 14.62 -0.26
C ASP A 77 -6.10 13.21 -0.09
N ASN A 78 -4.76 13.11 -0.19
CA ASN A 78 -4.02 11.86 -0.02
C ASN A 78 -2.83 12.00 0.95
N SER A 79 -2.89 12.94 1.87
CA SER A 79 -1.80 13.31 2.80
C SER A 79 -1.30 12.14 3.64
N ALA A 80 -2.18 11.22 4.05
CA ALA A 80 -1.81 10.04 4.82
C ALA A 80 -0.82 9.16 4.01
N MET A 81 -1.12 8.89 2.74
CA MET A 81 -0.24 8.11 1.86
C MET A 81 1.06 8.83 1.55
N GLU A 82 1.02 10.15 1.34
CA GLU A 82 2.24 10.93 1.10
C GLU A 82 3.18 10.90 2.30
N SER A 83 2.65 11.07 3.52
CA SER A 83 3.42 11.00 4.76
C SER A 83 4.05 9.61 4.94
N ILE A 84 3.27 8.56 4.79
CA ILE A 84 3.75 7.18 4.96
C ILE A 84 4.76 6.81 3.89
N ASN A 85 4.55 7.19 2.63
CA ASN A 85 5.53 6.98 1.58
C ASN A 85 6.86 7.71 1.85
N GLY A 86 6.80 8.89 2.47
CA GLY A 86 8.00 9.60 2.93
C GLY A 86 8.77 8.81 3.99
N TRP A 87 8.08 8.29 5.01
CA TRP A 87 8.67 7.47 6.05
C TRP A 87 9.23 6.14 5.52
N ILE A 88 8.48 5.42 4.70
CA ILE A 88 8.94 4.17 4.07
C ILE A 88 10.24 4.40 3.30
N LYS A 89 10.32 5.46 2.50
CA LYS A 89 11.54 5.77 1.77
C LYS A 89 12.71 6.08 2.70
N ALA A 90 12.49 6.88 3.74
CA ALA A 90 13.54 7.21 4.70
C ALA A 90 14.05 5.95 5.41
N GLU A 91 13.15 5.13 5.94
CA GLU A 91 13.50 3.90 6.66
C GLU A 91 14.21 2.87 5.76
N LEU A 92 13.76 2.68 4.51
CA LEU A 92 14.43 1.78 3.56
C LEU A 92 15.90 2.17 3.31
N PHE A 93 16.19 3.47 3.19
CA PHE A 93 17.54 3.92 2.92
C PHE A 93 18.39 4.08 4.18
N MET A 94 17.81 4.55 5.29
CA MET A 94 18.57 4.88 6.51
C MET A 94 18.71 3.70 7.46
N ASP A 95 17.67 2.91 7.65
CA ASP A 95 17.63 1.85 8.65
C ASP A 95 17.88 0.46 8.04
N PHE A 96 17.32 0.21 6.86
CA PHE A 96 17.48 -1.06 6.14
C PHE A 96 18.64 -1.06 5.15
N HIS A 97 19.28 0.11 4.93
CA HIS A 97 20.46 0.25 4.07
C HIS A 97 20.30 -0.45 2.72
N VAL A 98 19.17 -0.23 2.05
CA VAL A 98 18.91 -0.79 0.71
C VAL A 98 19.95 -0.22 -0.26
N THR A 99 21.08 -0.89 -0.40
CA THR A 99 22.23 -0.48 -1.21
C THR A 99 22.28 -1.17 -2.56
N GLY A 100 21.50 -2.23 -2.73
CA GLY A 100 21.54 -3.09 -3.90
C GLY A 100 22.64 -4.15 -3.86
N GLU A 101 23.30 -4.36 -2.72
CA GLU A 101 24.22 -5.48 -2.50
C GLU A 101 23.48 -6.83 -2.45
N ARG A 102 22.24 -6.79 -1.96
CA ARG A 102 21.30 -7.91 -2.01
C ARG A 102 20.22 -7.63 -3.07
N PRO A 103 19.47 -8.65 -3.52
CA PRO A 103 18.31 -8.41 -4.38
C PRO A 103 17.32 -7.45 -3.72
N VAL A 104 17.09 -6.29 -4.33
CA VAL A 104 16.22 -5.23 -3.79
C VAL A 104 14.82 -5.77 -3.46
N TYR A 105 14.35 -6.76 -4.20
CA TYR A 105 13.06 -7.40 -3.94
C TYR A 105 13.04 -8.08 -2.56
N GLU A 106 14.11 -8.75 -2.15
CA GLU A 106 14.21 -9.41 -0.85
C GLU A 106 14.25 -8.36 0.28
N GLU A 107 15.08 -7.33 0.12
CA GLU A 107 15.20 -6.24 1.10
C GLU A 107 13.88 -5.51 1.31
N VAL A 108 13.14 -5.23 0.24
CA VAL A 108 11.83 -4.58 0.36
C VAL A 108 10.79 -5.51 1.00
N ASN A 109 10.80 -6.80 0.70
CA ASN A 109 9.91 -7.76 1.35
C ASN A 109 10.19 -7.88 2.85
N GLU A 110 11.45 -7.92 3.26
CA GLU A 110 11.86 -7.93 4.67
C GLU A 110 11.39 -6.65 5.37
N TYR A 111 11.58 -5.50 4.72
CA TYR A 111 11.09 -4.23 5.26
C TYR A 111 9.57 -4.21 5.43
N ILE A 112 8.79 -4.66 4.44
CA ILE A 112 7.33 -4.68 4.54
C ILE A 112 6.87 -5.60 5.68
N LYS A 113 7.53 -6.74 5.86
CA LYS A 113 7.27 -7.62 7.00
C LYS A 113 7.55 -6.91 8.32
N PHE A 114 8.73 -6.29 8.46
CA PHE A 114 9.08 -5.48 9.62
C PHE A 114 8.05 -4.38 9.87
N PHE A 115 7.67 -3.62 8.84
CA PHE A 115 6.69 -2.54 8.93
C PHE A 115 5.35 -3.03 9.49
N ASN A 116 4.85 -4.16 9.01
CA ASN A 116 3.56 -4.69 9.40
C ASN A 116 3.57 -5.41 10.76
N GLU A 117 4.66 -6.11 11.10
CA GLU A 117 4.70 -7.05 12.23
C GLU A 117 5.55 -6.57 13.42
N GLU A 118 6.53 -5.71 13.19
CA GLU A 118 7.52 -5.35 14.22
C GLU A 118 7.60 -3.85 14.50
N ARG A 119 7.27 -3.00 13.55
CA ARG A 119 7.35 -1.54 13.66
C ARG A 119 6.16 -0.98 14.43
N PRO A 120 6.35 -0.46 15.68
CA PRO A 120 5.25 0.17 16.41
C PRO A 120 4.94 1.56 15.81
N ALA A 121 3.67 1.94 15.81
CA ALA A 121 3.24 3.24 15.35
C ALA A 121 2.52 4.02 16.46
N TYR A 122 2.91 5.28 16.64
CA TYR A 122 2.27 6.15 17.64
C TYR A 122 0.75 6.27 17.41
N ALA A 123 0.34 6.43 16.16
CA ALA A 123 -1.07 6.52 15.78
C ALA A 123 -1.87 5.24 16.10
N LEU A 124 -1.21 4.11 16.29
CA LEU A 124 -1.81 2.82 16.65
C LEU A 124 -1.59 2.49 18.14
N SER A 125 -1.41 3.48 18.98
CA SER A 125 -1.13 3.29 20.41
C SER A 125 0.12 2.43 20.65
N TYR A 126 1.16 2.64 19.86
CA TYR A 126 2.41 1.87 19.86
C TYR A 126 2.26 0.38 19.53
N LEU A 127 1.14 -0.03 18.95
CA LEU A 127 0.99 -1.35 18.36
C LEU A 127 1.54 -1.36 16.92
N THR A 128 1.92 -2.54 16.46
CA THR A 128 2.19 -2.74 15.04
C THR A 128 0.86 -2.79 14.25
N PRO A 129 0.86 -2.56 12.94
CA PRO A 129 -0.32 -2.73 12.09
C PRO A 129 -1.03 -4.08 12.32
N LYS A 130 -0.27 -5.18 12.37
CA LYS A 130 -0.80 -6.52 12.62
C LYS A 130 -1.41 -6.66 14.01
N GLN A 131 -0.71 -6.22 15.07
CA GLN A 131 -1.22 -6.26 16.44
C GLN A 131 -2.49 -5.42 16.60
N TYR A 132 -2.55 -4.26 15.94
CA TYR A 132 -3.73 -3.41 15.97
C TYR A 132 -4.93 -4.11 15.33
N ARG A 133 -4.74 -4.74 14.18
CA ARG A 133 -5.77 -5.54 13.53
C ARG A 133 -6.23 -6.69 14.42
N GLU A 134 -5.32 -7.50 14.95
CA GLU A 134 -5.64 -8.65 15.80
C GLU A 134 -6.40 -8.25 17.08
N ARG A 135 -6.15 -7.05 17.57
CA ARG A 135 -6.79 -6.55 18.79
C ARG A 135 -8.16 -5.91 18.55
N TYR A 136 -8.37 -5.26 17.40
CA TYR A 136 -9.53 -4.41 17.17
C TYR A 136 -10.37 -4.79 15.96
N ALA A 137 -9.93 -5.69 15.08
CA ALA A 137 -10.80 -6.26 14.07
C ALA A 137 -11.80 -7.19 14.76
N ALA A 138 -13.10 -6.86 14.61
CA ALA A 138 -14.21 -7.66 15.13
C ALA A 138 -14.46 -8.89 14.25
#